data_edaff27c4288ac91203dbf607b172357
#
_entry.id   edaff27c4288ac91203dbf607b172357
#
_cell.length_a   1.000
_cell.length_b   1.000
_cell.length_c   1.000
_cell.angle_alpha   90.00
_cell.angle_beta   90.00
_cell.angle_gamma   90.00
#
_symmetry.space_group_name_H-M   'P 1'
#
loop_
_entity.id
_entity.type
_entity.pdbx_description
1 polymer ?
#
loop_
_entity_poly.entity_id
_entity_poly.type
_entity_poly.pdbx_seq_one_letter_code
_entity_poly.pdbx_strand_id
1 'polypeptide(L)'
;LIARAEIADGGDVSMCVSPMIVKHSSLLSGISDVFNGISVECETLGEIMFYGRGAGRMATAGAVVADVCAALTGSAKHEFAPEFTRAATDSVKRRVKRYDSEKYDWCITARARDEELCYVLEHYDTKIKKLPRSGERARVSAANLSIDELNEAAGLLSDLEYIRVI
;
A
#
# COMPACT_ATOMS: atom_id res chain seq x y z
N LEU A 1 7.75 -0.63 -4.89
CA LEU A 1 7.48 -1.16 -3.57
C LEU A 1 6.80 -0.06 -2.74
N ILE A 2 5.61 -0.32 -2.22
CA ILE A 2 4.81 0.64 -1.44
C ILE A 2 4.56 0.07 -0.06
N ALA A 3 4.82 0.87 0.97
CA ALA A 3 4.30 0.64 2.32
C ALA A 3 2.98 1.40 2.45
N ARG A 4 1.94 0.75 2.91
CA ARG A 4 0.62 1.34 3.13
C ARG A 4 0.12 1.01 4.53
N ALA A 5 -0.46 2.02 5.19
CA ALA A 5 -1.20 1.87 6.44
C ALA A 5 -2.56 2.55 6.27
N GLU A 6 -3.61 1.89 6.71
CA GLU A 6 -4.98 2.39 6.66
C GLU A 6 -5.61 2.25 8.04
N ILE A 7 -6.39 3.25 8.43
CA ILE A 7 -7.20 3.21 9.64
C ILE A 7 -8.65 3.12 9.18
N ALA A 8 -9.28 1.99 9.47
CA ALA A 8 -10.68 1.76 9.14
C ALA A 8 -11.62 2.49 10.13
N ASP A 9 -12.88 2.65 9.73
CA ASP A 9 -13.94 3.09 10.63
C ASP A 9 -13.98 2.18 11.87
N GLY A 10 -13.91 2.77 13.07
CA GLY A 10 -13.78 2.02 14.33
C GLY A 10 -12.34 1.89 14.85
N GLY A 11 -11.34 2.41 14.12
CA GLY A 11 -9.97 2.55 14.58
C GLY A 11 -9.07 1.32 14.39
N ASP A 12 -9.54 0.29 13.73
CA ASP A 12 -8.70 -0.86 13.34
C ASP A 12 -7.67 -0.43 12.29
N VAL A 13 -6.48 -1.00 12.33
CA VAL A 13 -5.37 -0.64 11.44
C VAL A 13 -5.01 -1.83 10.54
N SER A 14 -4.91 -1.60 9.25
CA SER A 14 -4.31 -2.55 8.31
C SER A 14 -3.00 -1.99 7.75
N MET A 15 -1.98 -2.83 7.63
CA MET A 15 -0.66 -2.43 7.16
C MET A 15 -0.09 -3.49 6.23
N CYS A 16 0.57 -3.04 5.15
CA CYS A 16 1.31 -3.94 4.27
C CYS A 16 2.50 -3.25 3.61
N VAL A 17 3.45 -4.04 3.16
CA VAL A 17 4.53 -3.62 2.25
C VAL A 17 4.54 -4.60 1.09
N SER A 18 4.27 -4.12 -0.12
CA SER A 18 4.23 -4.98 -1.31
C SER A 18 4.55 -4.20 -2.59
N PRO A 19 4.93 -4.88 -3.68
CA PRO A 19 4.86 -4.29 -5.00
C PRO A 19 3.42 -3.88 -5.31
N MET A 20 3.21 -2.67 -5.84
CA MET A 20 1.89 -2.17 -6.22
C MET A 20 1.97 -1.43 -7.56
N ILE A 21 0.91 -1.51 -8.34
CA ILE A 21 0.73 -0.70 -9.54
C ILE A 21 0.11 0.63 -9.11
N VAL A 22 0.79 1.72 -9.43
CA VAL A 22 0.35 3.08 -9.12
C VAL A 22 -0.28 3.69 -10.36
N LYS A 23 -1.48 4.26 -10.24
CA LYS A 23 -2.12 5.00 -11.33
C LYS A 23 -1.27 6.20 -11.72
N HIS A 24 -1.18 6.49 -13.03
CA HIS A 24 -0.39 7.63 -13.51
C HIS A 24 -0.86 8.99 -12.95
N SER A 25 -2.13 9.09 -12.56
CA SER A 25 -2.70 10.28 -11.92
C SER A 25 -2.30 10.45 -10.45
N SER A 26 -1.76 9.43 -9.81
CA SER A 26 -1.30 9.51 -8.41
C SER A 26 -0.01 10.30 -8.31
N LEU A 27 0.13 11.10 -7.25
CA LEU A 27 1.36 11.84 -6.94
C LEU A 27 2.56 10.89 -6.75
N LEU A 28 2.32 9.68 -6.25
CA LEU A 28 3.36 8.67 -6.05
C LEU A 28 3.97 8.16 -7.37
N SER A 29 3.27 8.31 -8.51
CA SER A 29 3.74 7.82 -9.80
C SER A 29 4.99 8.53 -10.34
N GLY A 30 5.24 9.75 -9.89
CA GLY A 30 6.40 10.56 -10.27
C GLY A 30 7.66 10.32 -9.44
N ILE A 31 7.60 9.44 -8.43
CA ILE A 31 8.73 9.20 -7.54
C ILE A 31 9.66 8.14 -8.13
N SER A 32 10.93 8.48 -8.29
CA SER A 32 11.95 7.61 -8.85
C SER A 32 13.31 7.81 -8.20
N ASP A 33 14.24 6.91 -8.48
CA ASP A 33 15.65 6.94 -8.09
C ASP A 33 15.86 7.04 -6.57
N VAL A 34 16.53 8.09 -6.14
CA VAL A 34 16.91 8.33 -4.73
C VAL A 34 15.85 9.06 -3.93
N PHE A 35 14.73 9.39 -4.57
CA PHE A 35 13.65 10.11 -3.93
C PHE A 35 12.64 9.17 -3.26
N ASN A 36 12.14 9.61 -2.12
CA ASN A 36 11.04 8.99 -1.40
C ASN A 36 9.86 9.95 -1.36
N GLY A 37 8.65 9.39 -1.33
CA GLY A 37 7.43 10.13 -1.09
C GLY A 37 6.59 9.44 -0.03
N ILE A 38 5.95 10.25 0.79
CA ILE A 38 4.95 9.82 1.76
C ILE A 38 3.68 10.59 1.44
N SER A 39 2.65 9.89 1.01
CA SER A 39 1.31 10.45 0.83
C SER A 39 0.46 10.14 2.05
N VAL A 40 -0.23 11.15 2.56
CA VAL A 40 -1.14 11.05 3.70
C VAL A 40 -2.48 11.61 3.28
N GLU A 41 -3.52 10.80 3.37
CA GLU A 41 -4.90 11.23 3.13
C GLU A 41 -5.53 11.70 4.45
N CYS A 42 -6.00 12.95 4.47
CA CYS A 42 -6.59 13.59 5.64
C CYS A 42 -8.03 14.02 5.34
N GLU A 43 -8.93 13.86 6.29
CA GLU A 43 -10.34 14.27 6.15
C GLU A 43 -10.51 15.76 5.80
N THR A 44 -9.70 16.64 6.41
CA THR A 44 -9.85 18.09 6.27
C THR A 44 -9.02 18.68 5.15
N LEU A 45 -7.83 18.12 4.87
CA LEU A 45 -6.86 18.71 3.93
C LEU A 45 -6.77 17.90 2.62
N GLY A 46 -7.45 16.76 2.53
CA GLY A 46 -7.30 15.84 1.41
C GLY A 46 -5.93 15.18 1.40
N GLU A 47 -5.41 14.91 0.21
CA GLU A 47 -4.11 14.26 0.04
C GLU A 47 -2.97 15.27 0.23
N ILE A 48 -2.05 14.96 1.15
CA ILE A 48 -0.81 15.71 1.38
C ILE A 48 0.35 14.79 1.02
N MET A 49 1.37 15.34 0.35
CA MET A 49 2.56 14.59 0.00
C MET A 49 3.83 15.23 0.55
N PHE A 50 4.65 14.43 1.21
CA PHE A 50 6.02 14.77 1.57
C PHE A 50 6.95 14.10 0.56
N TYR A 51 7.86 14.88 -0.02
CA TYR A 51 8.78 14.42 -1.05
C TYR A 51 10.19 14.90 -0.76
N GLY A 52 11.17 14.01 -0.85
CA GLY A 52 12.56 14.36 -0.60
C GLY A 52 13.53 13.23 -0.92
N ARG A 53 14.81 13.53 -0.84
CA ARG A 53 15.86 12.51 -1.01
C ARG A 53 15.87 11.59 0.20
N GLY A 54 15.54 10.31 -0.01
CA GLY A 54 15.62 9.26 1.02
C GLY A 54 16.97 8.55 1.05
N ALA A 55 17.77 8.69 -0.02
CA ALA A 55 19.08 8.06 -0.14
C ALA A 55 20.13 9.02 -0.71
N GLY A 56 21.39 8.69 -0.48
CA GLY A 56 22.55 9.46 -0.95
C GLY A 56 23.41 9.96 0.20
N ARG A 57 24.72 9.97 -0.03
CA ARG A 57 25.72 10.30 0.99
C ARG A 57 25.44 11.64 1.71
N MET A 58 25.12 12.68 0.94
CA MET A 58 24.86 14.00 1.51
C MET A 58 23.55 14.09 2.28
N ALA A 59 22.48 13.43 1.79
CA ALA A 59 21.20 13.39 2.48
C ALA A 59 21.33 12.66 3.83
N THR A 60 21.99 11.52 3.83
CA THR A 60 22.24 10.74 5.06
C THR A 60 23.14 11.50 6.04
N ALA A 61 24.22 12.09 5.55
CA ALA A 61 25.12 12.90 6.39
C ALA A 61 24.38 14.10 7.01
N GLY A 62 23.54 14.79 6.22
CA GLY A 62 22.72 15.90 6.70
C GLY A 62 21.77 15.50 7.83
N ALA A 63 21.10 14.34 7.71
CA ALA A 63 20.22 13.82 8.74
C ALA A 63 21.00 13.52 10.04
N VAL A 64 22.14 12.82 9.93
CA VAL A 64 22.99 12.51 11.10
C VAL A 64 23.47 13.78 11.80
N VAL A 65 23.94 14.79 11.04
CA VAL A 65 24.38 16.07 11.61
C VAL A 65 23.22 16.80 12.28
N ALA A 66 22.02 16.79 11.67
CA ALA A 66 20.84 17.40 12.27
C ALA A 66 20.48 16.73 13.62
N ASP A 67 20.52 15.40 13.69
CA ASP A 67 20.25 14.65 14.93
C ASP A 67 21.29 14.96 16.02
N VAL A 68 22.58 15.03 15.65
CA VAL A 68 23.65 15.42 16.59
C VAL A 68 23.43 16.84 17.09
N CYS A 69 23.12 17.79 16.22
CA CYS A 69 22.82 19.16 16.62
C CYS A 69 21.59 19.22 17.55
N ALA A 70 20.54 18.49 17.24
CA ALA A 70 19.34 18.41 18.07
C ALA A 70 19.63 17.84 19.47
N ALA A 71 20.48 16.83 19.54
CA ALA A 71 20.91 16.25 20.81
C ALA A 71 21.74 17.24 21.64
N LEU A 72 22.69 17.95 21.01
CA LEU A 72 23.55 18.92 21.69
C LEU A 72 22.79 20.16 22.17
N THR A 73 21.80 20.63 21.41
CA THR A 73 21.00 21.80 21.78
C THR A 73 19.86 21.48 22.74
N GLY A 74 19.65 20.19 23.04
CA GLY A 74 18.52 19.71 23.86
C GLY A 74 17.17 19.79 23.15
N SER A 75 17.14 20.17 21.87
CA SER A 75 15.92 20.21 21.05
C SER A 75 15.41 18.81 20.68
N ALA A 76 16.24 17.77 20.84
CA ALA A 76 15.81 16.36 20.75
C ALA A 76 14.91 15.92 21.93
N LYS A 77 14.79 16.73 22.99
CA LYS A 77 13.78 16.55 24.04
C LYS A 77 12.40 17.03 23.58
N HIS A 78 12.02 16.78 22.36
CA HIS A 78 10.61 16.60 22.05
C HIS A 78 10.21 15.29 22.70
N GLU A 79 9.93 15.32 23.98
CA GLU A 79 8.94 14.43 24.54
C GLU A 79 7.73 14.54 23.61
N PHE A 80 7.51 13.54 22.76
CA PHE A 80 6.15 13.23 22.37
C PHE A 80 5.36 13.29 23.64
N ALA A 81 4.53 14.34 23.79
CA ALA A 81 3.90 14.61 25.06
C ALA A 81 3.37 13.29 25.61
N PRO A 82 3.76 12.86 26.81
CA PRO A 82 3.37 11.55 27.35
C PRO A 82 1.86 11.36 27.29
N GLU A 83 1.11 12.46 27.30
CA GLU A 83 -0.32 12.56 27.12
C GLU A 83 -0.79 12.11 25.71
N PHE A 84 -0.03 12.42 24.64
CA PHE A 84 -0.40 11.99 23.28
C PHE A 84 -0.18 10.50 23.08
N THR A 85 0.91 9.97 23.65
CA THR A 85 1.22 8.52 23.62
C THR A 85 0.27 7.74 24.54
N ARG A 86 -0.10 8.27 25.70
CA ARG A 86 -1.06 7.64 26.60
C ARG A 86 -2.49 7.66 26.01
N ALA A 87 -2.95 8.80 25.52
CA ALA A 87 -4.25 8.87 24.86
C ALA A 87 -4.35 7.93 23.66
N ALA A 88 -3.25 7.78 22.88
CA ALA A 88 -3.21 6.84 21.77
C ALA A 88 -3.15 5.36 22.21
N THR A 89 -2.55 5.05 23.36
CA THR A 89 -2.44 3.67 23.86
C THR A 89 -3.62 3.26 24.76
N ASP A 90 -4.16 4.16 25.57
CA ASP A 90 -5.19 3.82 26.57
C ASP A 90 -6.62 3.96 26.05
N SER A 91 -6.85 4.83 25.05
CA SER A 91 -8.21 5.10 24.56
C SER A 91 -8.66 4.22 23.39
N VAL A 92 -7.76 3.59 22.67
CA VAL A 92 -8.11 2.75 21.52
C VAL A 92 -7.25 1.49 21.51
N LYS A 93 -7.79 0.36 21.95
CA LYS A 93 -7.25 -0.97 21.62
C LYS A 93 -7.45 -1.19 20.11
N ARG A 94 -6.60 -0.55 19.31
CA ARG A 94 -6.60 -0.75 17.86
C ARG A 94 -6.23 -2.20 17.57
N ARG A 95 -7.09 -2.90 16.88
CA ARG A 95 -6.78 -4.23 16.37
C ARG A 95 -6.05 -4.05 15.06
N VAL A 96 -4.93 -4.77 14.92
CA VAL A 96 -4.31 -4.92 13.60
C VAL A 96 -5.13 -5.96 12.85
N LYS A 97 -5.84 -5.54 11.80
CA LYS A 97 -6.56 -6.45 10.91
C LYS A 97 -5.57 -7.19 10.01
N ARG A 98 -5.90 -8.41 9.66
CA ARG A 98 -5.19 -9.12 8.61
C ARG A 98 -5.44 -8.44 7.28
N TYR A 99 -4.38 -8.05 6.62
CA TYR A 99 -4.41 -7.44 5.30
C TYR A 99 -5.06 -8.37 4.25
N ASP A 100 -4.91 -9.68 4.42
CA ASP A 100 -5.36 -10.71 3.48
C ASP A 100 -6.88 -10.77 3.33
N SER A 101 -7.63 -10.41 4.37
CA SER A 101 -9.11 -10.43 4.37
C SER A 101 -9.75 -9.14 3.86
N GLU A 102 -8.97 -8.08 3.69
CA GLU A 102 -9.48 -6.81 3.14
C GLU A 102 -9.59 -6.87 1.61
N LYS A 103 -10.56 -6.17 1.05
CA LYS A 103 -10.85 -6.19 -0.39
C LYS A 103 -10.21 -5.01 -1.11
N TYR A 104 -9.55 -5.28 -2.22
CA TYR A 104 -8.78 -4.31 -2.99
C TYR A 104 -8.96 -4.49 -4.50
N ASP A 105 -8.41 -3.55 -5.26
CA ASP A 105 -8.31 -3.63 -6.71
C ASP A 105 -7.00 -4.31 -7.12
N TRP A 106 -7.09 -5.22 -8.10
CA TRP A 106 -5.97 -6.05 -8.53
C TRP A 106 -5.79 -6.05 -10.05
N CYS A 107 -4.55 -6.16 -10.47
CA CYS A 107 -4.18 -6.62 -11.80
C CYS A 107 -3.81 -8.10 -11.68
N ILE A 108 -4.56 -8.97 -12.34
CA ILE A 108 -4.42 -10.42 -12.25
C ILE A 108 -3.97 -10.95 -13.61
N THR A 109 -3.01 -11.85 -13.61
CA THR A 109 -2.54 -12.55 -14.80
C THR A 109 -2.52 -14.06 -14.55
N ALA A 110 -2.92 -14.84 -15.55
CA ALA A 110 -2.85 -16.30 -15.49
C ALA A 110 -2.52 -16.89 -16.85
N ARG A 111 -1.90 -18.08 -16.88
CA ARG A 111 -1.72 -18.86 -18.11
C ARG A 111 -3.04 -19.59 -18.42
N ALA A 112 -3.99 -18.86 -18.96
CA ALA A 112 -5.34 -19.31 -19.25
C ALA A 112 -5.92 -18.58 -20.46
N ARG A 113 -7.08 -19.02 -20.95
CA ARG A 113 -7.88 -18.22 -21.88
C ARG A 113 -8.59 -17.07 -21.10
N ASP A 114 -8.90 -15.98 -21.78
CA ASP A 114 -9.54 -14.83 -21.15
C ASP A 114 -10.88 -15.19 -20.52
N GLU A 115 -11.66 -16.07 -21.20
CA GLU A 115 -12.96 -16.55 -20.73
C GLU A 115 -12.82 -17.41 -19.47
N GLU A 116 -11.80 -18.25 -19.39
CA GLU A 116 -11.53 -19.12 -18.26
C GLU A 116 -11.13 -18.31 -17.02
N LEU A 117 -10.24 -17.33 -17.17
CA LEU A 117 -9.87 -16.43 -16.09
C LEU A 117 -11.08 -15.60 -15.59
N CYS A 118 -11.88 -15.07 -16.51
CA CYS A 118 -13.09 -14.33 -16.13
C CYS A 118 -14.10 -15.25 -15.40
N TYR A 119 -14.31 -16.45 -15.92
CA TYR A 119 -15.25 -17.42 -15.32
C TYR A 119 -14.89 -17.77 -13.87
N VAL A 120 -13.61 -18.00 -13.57
CA VAL A 120 -13.17 -18.28 -12.20
C VAL A 120 -13.41 -17.08 -11.29
N LEU A 121 -13.09 -15.87 -11.76
CA LEU A 121 -13.24 -14.66 -10.96
C LEU A 121 -14.69 -14.18 -10.80
N GLU A 122 -15.60 -14.56 -11.71
CA GLU A 122 -17.04 -14.26 -11.61
C GLU A 122 -17.74 -14.96 -10.44
N HIS A 123 -17.10 -15.97 -9.82
CA HIS A 123 -17.60 -16.59 -8.59
C HIS A 123 -17.50 -15.67 -7.37
N TYR A 124 -16.71 -14.63 -7.46
CA TYR A 124 -16.52 -13.64 -6.41
C TYR A 124 -17.29 -12.36 -6.78
N ASP A 125 -17.72 -11.58 -5.79
CA ASP A 125 -18.39 -10.30 -6.01
C ASP A 125 -17.39 -9.22 -6.48
N THR A 126 -16.97 -9.35 -7.76
CA THR A 126 -15.93 -8.50 -8.35
C THR A 126 -16.36 -7.91 -9.69
N LYS A 127 -15.85 -6.71 -9.98
CA LYS A 127 -15.98 -6.09 -11.31
C LYS A 127 -14.73 -6.37 -12.12
N ILE A 128 -14.87 -7.12 -13.20
CA ILE A 128 -13.77 -7.56 -14.07
C ILE A 128 -13.70 -6.69 -15.30
N LYS A 129 -12.50 -6.24 -15.64
CA LYS A 129 -12.18 -5.57 -16.91
C LYS A 129 -11.03 -6.28 -17.59
N LYS A 130 -11.25 -6.82 -18.77
CA LYS A 130 -10.19 -7.43 -19.60
C LYS A 130 -9.13 -6.41 -19.95
N LEU A 131 -7.87 -6.81 -19.87
CA LEU A 131 -6.70 -6.05 -20.25
C LEU A 131 -6.01 -6.72 -21.45
N PRO A 132 -5.16 -6.00 -22.20
CA PRO A 132 -4.37 -6.63 -23.28
C PRO A 132 -3.53 -7.78 -22.71
N ARG A 133 -3.51 -8.90 -23.44
CA ARG A 133 -2.72 -10.09 -23.06
C ARG A 133 -1.23 -9.78 -22.99
N SER A 134 -0.53 -10.51 -22.16
CA SER A 134 0.94 -10.49 -22.12
C SER A 134 1.46 -11.86 -22.60
N GLY A 135 1.72 -11.96 -23.91
CA GLY A 135 2.05 -13.24 -24.54
C GLY A 135 0.89 -14.23 -24.43
N GLU A 136 1.15 -15.40 -23.86
CA GLU A 136 0.15 -16.45 -23.63
C GLU A 136 -0.72 -16.23 -22.38
N ARG A 137 -0.42 -15.20 -21.57
CA ARG A 137 -1.12 -14.94 -20.31
C ARG A 137 -2.33 -14.03 -20.53
N ALA A 138 -3.48 -14.45 -20.04
CA ALA A 138 -4.66 -13.61 -19.89
C ALA A 138 -4.41 -12.56 -18.79
N ARG A 139 -4.99 -11.37 -18.95
CA ARG A 139 -4.86 -10.28 -17.98
C ARG A 139 -6.19 -9.60 -17.74
N VAL A 140 -6.50 -9.36 -16.49
CA VAL A 140 -7.69 -8.59 -16.10
C VAL A 140 -7.36 -7.61 -14.97
N SER A 141 -8.14 -6.53 -14.89
CA SER A 141 -8.27 -5.74 -13.69
C SER A 141 -9.52 -6.21 -12.98
N ALA A 142 -9.41 -6.57 -11.72
CA ALA A 142 -10.52 -7.00 -10.89
C ALA A 142 -10.59 -6.14 -9.63
N ALA A 143 -11.77 -5.67 -9.29
CA ALA A 143 -12.01 -4.82 -8.13
C ALA A 143 -12.68 -5.61 -7.01
N ASN A 144 -12.47 -5.20 -5.76
CA ASN A 144 -13.17 -5.75 -4.60
C ASN A 144 -12.87 -7.24 -4.32
N LEU A 145 -11.60 -7.64 -4.43
CA LEU A 145 -11.14 -9.00 -4.06
C LEU A 145 -10.16 -8.95 -2.89
N SER A 146 -10.24 -9.94 -2.01
CA SER A 146 -9.25 -10.20 -0.96
C SER A 146 -8.13 -11.11 -1.44
N ILE A 147 -7.01 -11.15 -0.72
CA ILE A 147 -5.93 -12.10 -1.01
C ILE A 147 -6.39 -13.55 -0.76
N ASP A 148 -7.24 -13.77 0.23
CA ASP A 148 -7.78 -15.11 0.52
C ASP A 148 -8.60 -15.65 -0.68
N GLU A 149 -9.48 -14.82 -1.28
CA GLU A 149 -10.22 -15.15 -2.50
C GLU A 149 -9.29 -15.37 -3.72
N LEU A 150 -8.22 -14.57 -3.85
CA LEU A 150 -7.23 -14.75 -4.92
C LEU A 150 -6.41 -16.04 -4.77
N ASN A 151 -6.06 -16.42 -3.56
CA ASN A 151 -5.38 -17.69 -3.29
C ASN A 151 -6.27 -18.90 -3.59
N GLU A 152 -7.57 -18.79 -3.32
CA GLU A 152 -8.55 -19.81 -3.70
C GLU A 152 -8.66 -19.92 -5.23
N ALA A 153 -8.77 -18.80 -5.93
CA ALA A 153 -8.77 -18.75 -7.41
C ALA A 153 -7.46 -19.31 -8.01
N ALA A 154 -6.33 -19.08 -7.36
CA ALA A 154 -5.03 -19.63 -7.78
C ALA A 154 -4.97 -21.17 -7.68
N GLY A 155 -5.77 -21.78 -6.83
CA GLY A 155 -5.93 -23.23 -6.79
C GLY A 155 -6.65 -23.82 -8.02
N LEU A 156 -7.35 -22.99 -8.78
CA LEU A 156 -8.16 -23.39 -9.95
C LEU A 156 -7.47 -23.07 -11.29
N LEU A 157 -6.48 -22.19 -11.31
CA LEU A 157 -5.81 -21.71 -12.52
C LEU A 157 -4.28 -21.89 -12.44
N SER A 158 -3.67 -22.21 -13.57
CA SER A 158 -2.21 -22.36 -13.67
C SER A 158 -1.53 -20.98 -13.68
N ASP A 159 -0.46 -20.84 -12.92
CA ASP A 159 0.41 -19.65 -12.91
C ASP A 159 -0.38 -18.33 -12.69
N LEU A 160 -1.34 -18.33 -11.77
CA LEU A 160 -2.05 -17.11 -11.40
C LEU A 160 -1.12 -16.21 -10.57
N GLU A 161 -0.94 -14.99 -11.01
CA GLU A 161 -0.19 -13.93 -10.34
C GLU A 161 -1.08 -12.70 -10.19
N TYR A 162 -0.90 -11.96 -9.12
CA TYR A 162 -1.68 -10.74 -8.88
C TYR A 162 -0.81 -9.64 -8.27
N ILE A 163 -1.12 -8.40 -8.64
CA ILE A 163 -0.48 -7.19 -8.12
C ILE A 163 -1.60 -6.20 -7.77
N ARG A 164 -1.55 -5.64 -6.56
CA ARG A 164 -2.49 -4.61 -6.12
C ARG A 164 -2.37 -3.34 -6.95
N VAL A 165 -3.51 -2.70 -7.23
CA VAL A 165 -3.61 -1.38 -7.91
C VAL A 165 -4.03 -0.33 -6.88
N ILE A 166 -3.35 0.82 -6.85
CA ILE A 166 -3.65 1.98 -6.00
C ILE A 166 -3.76 3.27 -6.81
#